data_697210cfe3ee68a9190d6dc4d8711ca9
#
_entry.id   697210cfe3ee68a9190d6dc4d8711ca9
#
_cell.length_a   1.000
_cell.length_b   1.000
_cell.length_c   1.000
_cell.angle_alpha   90.00
_cell.angle_beta   90.00
_cell.angle_gamma   90.00
#
_symmetry.space_group_name_H-M   'P 1'
#
loop_
_entity.id
_entity.type
_entity.pdbx_description
1 polymer ?
#
loop_
_entity_poly.entity_id
_entity_poly.type
_entity_poly.pdbx_seq_one_letter_code
_entity_poly.pdbx_strand_id
1 'polypeptide(L)'
;IIGDDVKLLSDSAVLSFGADAEVTLTHVHNDGLLLNADMQLQFRDSAINIRSDADGDLDINADDEIELNSTLIDINGAVDISGATTVGGILKTDDTTAATSTTDGSLQTDGGLSVAADAVIGDDLFLLSDAAVQTFGADKDVTLTHVADTGLLLNSTMAIQFNDASQFIKGSSNAILDLGATDK
;
A
#
# COMPACT_ATOMS: atom_id res chain seq x y z
N ILE A 1 -5.10 15.32 -52.22
CA ILE A 1 -4.10 14.29 -51.89
C ILE A 1 -2.79 15.00 -51.67
N ILE A 2 -2.18 14.83 -50.50
CA ILE A 2 -0.83 15.31 -50.20
C ILE A 2 0.09 14.09 -50.32
N GLY A 3 1.00 14.14 -51.29
CA GLY A 3 1.87 12.99 -51.59
C GLY A 3 3.20 13.00 -50.85
N ASP A 4 3.46 14.02 -50.02
CA ASP A 4 4.69 14.25 -49.24
C ASP A 4 4.38 15.02 -47.96
N ASP A 5 5.32 15.74 -47.37
CA ASP A 5 5.22 16.44 -46.09
C ASP A 5 4.20 17.60 -46.12
N VAL A 6 3.49 17.80 -45.00
CA VAL A 6 2.78 19.04 -44.67
C VAL A 6 3.62 19.85 -43.69
N LYS A 7 4.01 21.06 -44.04
CA LYS A 7 4.78 21.98 -43.20
C LYS A 7 3.95 23.19 -42.84
N LEU A 8 3.62 23.36 -41.58
CA LEU A 8 3.00 24.57 -41.03
C LEU A 8 4.10 25.38 -40.35
N LEU A 9 4.51 26.51 -40.98
CA LEU A 9 5.78 27.20 -40.66
C LEU A 9 5.60 28.47 -39.81
N SER A 10 4.37 28.87 -39.48
CA SER A 10 4.15 30.03 -38.60
C SER A 10 4.21 29.64 -37.12
N ASP A 11 4.68 30.56 -36.28
CA ASP A 11 4.81 30.32 -34.81
C ASP A 11 3.48 30.12 -34.06
N SER A 12 2.37 30.35 -34.70
CA SER A 12 1.04 30.09 -34.19
C SER A 12 0.20 29.31 -35.21
N ALA A 13 0.84 28.39 -35.92
CA ALA A 13 0.15 27.56 -36.91
C ALA A 13 -0.94 26.71 -36.24
N VAL A 14 -2.12 26.64 -36.87
CA VAL A 14 -3.27 25.90 -36.39
C VAL A 14 -3.71 24.88 -37.43
N LEU A 15 -3.89 23.64 -37.00
CA LEU A 15 -4.59 22.60 -37.75
C LEU A 15 -5.97 22.43 -37.13
N SER A 16 -7.01 22.68 -37.89
CA SER A 16 -8.40 22.65 -37.45
C SER A 16 -9.16 21.45 -38.03
N PHE A 17 -10.03 20.86 -37.24
CA PHE A 17 -10.91 19.74 -37.60
C PHE A 17 -12.37 20.08 -37.29
N GLY A 18 -13.28 19.50 -38.09
CA GLY A 18 -14.72 19.77 -38.01
C GLY A 18 -15.15 20.91 -38.93
N ALA A 19 -16.46 20.99 -39.24
CA ALA A 19 -17.03 22.01 -40.16
C ALA A 19 -16.97 23.42 -39.54
N ASP A 20 -17.05 23.50 -38.22
CA ASP A 20 -17.00 24.73 -37.40
C ASP A 20 -15.65 24.90 -36.69
N ALA A 21 -14.64 24.05 -37.04
CA ALA A 21 -13.28 24.09 -36.52
C ALA A 21 -13.20 23.99 -34.97
N GLU A 22 -14.08 23.20 -34.37
CA GLU A 22 -14.19 23.05 -32.91
C GLU A 22 -13.00 22.32 -32.27
N VAL A 23 -12.28 21.48 -33.02
CA VAL A 23 -11.06 20.82 -32.57
C VAL A 23 -9.85 21.44 -33.27
N THR A 24 -8.89 21.94 -32.49
CA THR A 24 -7.68 22.52 -33.03
C THR A 24 -6.42 21.96 -32.37
N LEU A 25 -5.37 21.77 -33.20
CA LEU A 25 -3.99 21.51 -32.76
C LEU A 25 -3.15 22.72 -33.11
N THR A 26 -2.69 23.45 -32.12
CA THR A 26 -2.00 24.73 -32.27
C THR A 26 -0.50 24.60 -31.92
N HIS A 27 0.37 25.11 -32.76
CA HIS A 27 1.79 25.28 -32.42
C HIS A 27 1.95 26.41 -31.40
N VAL A 28 2.45 26.06 -30.21
CA VAL A 28 2.88 27.05 -29.20
C VAL A 28 4.37 27.26 -29.31
N HIS A 29 4.77 28.50 -29.63
CA HIS A 29 6.15 28.84 -29.94
C HIS A 29 7.13 28.41 -28.84
N ASN A 30 8.19 27.67 -29.20
CA ASN A 30 9.20 27.10 -28.30
C ASN A 30 8.69 26.16 -27.17
N ASP A 31 7.40 25.75 -27.19
CA ASP A 31 6.81 24.95 -26.16
C ASP A 31 6.28 23.60 -26.69
N GLY A 32 5.32 23.60 -27.62
CA GLY A 32 4.82 22.35 -28.16
C GLY A 32 3.56 22.48 -29.02
N LEU A 33 2.74 21.46 -28.95
CA LEU A 33 1.45 21.41 -29.61
C LEU A 33 0.34 21.39 -28.54
N LEU A 34 -0.62 22.32 -28.67
CA LEU A 34 -1.78 22.46 -27.79
C LEU A 34 -3.01 21.92 -28.50
N LEU A 35 -3.64 20.92 -27.90
CA LEU A 35 -5.01 20.54 -28.20
C LEU A 35 -5.94 21.47 -27.40
N ASN A 36 -6.93 22.09 -28.07
CA ASN A 36 -7.73 23.15 -27.45
C ASN A 36 -8.70 22.64 -26.38
N ALA A 37 -8.89 23.45 -25.35
CA ALA A 37 -9.91 23.31 -24.28
C ALA A 37 -10.10 21.85 -23.81
N ASP A 38 -11.33 21.42 -23.59
CA ASP A 38 -11.71 20.09 -23.06
C ASP A 38 -11.62 18.97 -24.12
N MET A 39 -10.91 19.20 -25.24
CA MET A 39 -10.74 18.19 -26.28
C MET A 39 -9.79 17.10 -25.84
N GLN A 40 -9.99 15.91 -26.39
CA GLN A 40 -9.23 14.72 -25.98
C GLN A 40 -8.57 14.03 -27.17
N LEU A 41 -7.42 13.42 -26.94
CA LEU A 41 -6.81 12.49 -27.87
C LEU A 41 -7.44 11.12 -27.62
N GLN A 42 -8.31 10.66 -28.50
CA GLN A 42 -9.01 9.38 -28.38
C GLN A 42 -8.27 8.26 -29.11
N PHE A 43 -8.30 7.06 -28.50
CA PHE A 43 -7.80 5.83 -29.08
C PHE A 43 -8.95 4.84 -29.17
N ARG A 44 -9.35 4.44 -30.40
CA ARG A 44 -10.42 3.49 -30.68
C ARG A 44 -11.84 4.03 -30.45
N ASP A 45 -12.13 4.55 -29.25
CA ASP A 45 -13.41 5.17 -28.91
C ASP A 45 -13.25 6.24 -27.80
N SER A 46 -14.35 6.82 -27.35
CA SER A 46 -14.34 7.93 -26.40
C SER A 46 -14.02 7.53 -24.95
N ALA A 47 -14.03 6.25 -24.60
CA ALA A 47 -13.71 5.79 -23.27
C ALA A 47 -12.17 5.67 -23.07
N ILE A 48 -11.41 5.52 -24.17
CA ILE A 48 -9.95 5.39 -24.14
C ILE A 48 -9.35 6.69 -24.65
N ASN A 49 -8.82 7.52 -23.76
CA ASN A 49 -8.34 8.85 -24.12
C ASN A 49 -7.29 9.43 -23.17
N ILE A 50 -6.59 10.45 -23.64
CA ILE A 50 -5.79 11.37 -22.85
C ILE A 50 -6.40 12.76 -23.00
N ARG A 51 -6.66 13.44 -21.88
CA ARG A 51 -7.27 14.77 -21.83
C ARG A 51 -6.85 15.57 -20.60
N SER A 52 -7.28 16.82 -20.55
CA SER A 52 -7.29 17.66 -19.36
C SER A 52 -8.66 18.32 -19.29
N ASP A 53 -9.47 18.03 -18.28
CA ASP A 53 -10.82 18.62 -18.12
C ASP A 53 -10.85 19.77 -17.09
N ALA A 54 -9.74 19.99 -16.39
CA ALA A 54 -9.52 21.13 -15.51
C ALA A 54 -8.05 21.60 -15.54
N ASP A 55 -7.81 22.86 -15.16
CA ASP A 55 -6.46 23.40 -15.05
C ASP A 55 -5.65 22.63 -13.99
N GLY A 56 -4.50 22.11 -14.40
CA GLY A 56 -3.61 21.31 -13.53
C GLY A 56 -3.82 19.81 -13.60
N ASP A 57 -4.86 19.29 -14.26
CA ASP A 57 -5.15 17.86 -14.36
C ASP A 57 -4.67 17.26 -15.68
N LEU A 58 -4.20 16.04 -15.65
CA LEU A 58 -3.98 15.18 -16.79
C LEU A 58 -4.65 13.83 -16.54
N ASP A 59 -5.70 13.55 -17.29
CA ASP A 59 -6.43 12.30 -17.25
C ASP A 59 -5.93 11.31 -18.30
N ILE A 60 -5.66 10.08 -17.90
CA ILE A 60 -5.43 8.94 -18.78
C ILE A 60 -6.53 7.92 -18.49
N ASN A 61 -7.44 7.73 -19.43
CA ASN A 61 -8.64 6.93 -19.24
C ASN A 61 -8.61 5.69 -20.14
N ALA A 62 -8.99 4.55 -19.55
CA ALA A 62 -9.32 3.32 -20.25
C ALA A 62 -10.48 2.63 -19.52
N ASP A 63 -11.33 1.94 -20.27
CA ASP A 63 -12.47 1.20 -19.72
C ASP A 63 -12.11 -0.19 -19.18
N ASP A 64 -10.91 -0.70 -19.45
CA ASP A 64 -10.46 -2.03 -19.04
C ASP A 64 -9.10 -1.96 -18.32
N GLU A 65 -8.02 -1.58 -19.01
CA GLU A 65 -6.65 -1.63 -18.46
C GLU A 65 -5.79 -0.47 -18.95
N ILE A 66 -4.94 0.05 -18.06
CA ILE A 66 -3.79 0.91 -18.41
C ILE A 66 -2.51 0.14 -18.08
N GLU A 67 -1.78 -0.28 -19.10
CA GLU A 67 -0.52 -1.02 -18.96
C GLU A 67 0.69 -0.08 -19.15
N LEU A 68 1.55 0.00 -18.13
CA LEU A 68 2.77 0.79 -18.15
C LEU A 68 4.01 -0.12 -18.12
N ASN A 69 4.56 -0.42 -19.29
CA ASN A 69 5.74 -1.28 -19.44
C ASN A 69 7.02 -0.45 -19.48
N SER A 70 7.81 -0.51 -18.42
CA SER A 70 9.08 0.19 -18.32
C SER A 70 10.05 -0.53 -17.38
N THR A 71 11.35 -0.26 -17.53
CA THR A 71 12.37 -0.69 -16.55
C THR A 71 12.28 0.10 -15.25
N LEU A 72 11.70 1.31 -15.27
CA LEU A 72 11.45 2.17 -14.12
C LEU A 72 10.22 3.03 -14.41
N ILE A 73 9.29 3.08 -13.47
CA ILE A 73 8.20 4.06 -13.41
C ILE A 73 8.47 4.91 -12.17
N ASP A 74 8.82 6.19 -12.37
CA ASP A 74 9.12 7.14 -11.32
C ASP A 74 7.93 8.08 -11.10
N ILE A 75 7.37 8.08 -9.89
CA ILE A 75 6.23 8.90 -9.50
C ILE A 75 6.66 9.79 -8.34
N ASN A 76 6.86 11.09 -8.60
CA ASN A 76 7.37 12.08 -7.66
C ASN A 76 6.27 12.82 -6.87
N GLY A 77 5.18 12.16 -6.58
CA GLY A 77 4.04 12.70 -5.85
C GLY A 77 3.38 11.66 -4.95
N ALA A 78 2.36 12.06 -4.23
CA ALA A 78 1.50 11.11 -3.53
C ALA A 78 0.77 10.20 -4.53
N VAL A 79 0.58 8.94 -4.18
CA VAL A 79 -0.16 7.96 -4.98
C VAL A 79 -1.38 7.53 -4.15
N ASP A 80 -2.57 7.74 -4.72
CA ASP A 80 -3.83 7.24 -4.16
C ASP A 80 -4.32 6.04 -4.98
N ILE A 81 -4.49 4.89 -4.34
CA ILE A 81 -4.97 3.66 -4.97
C ILE A 81 -6.22 3.20 -4.23
N SER A 82 -7.39 3.44 -4.82
CA SER A 82 -8.69 3.05 -4.25
C SER A 82 -9.02 1.56 -4.37
N GLY A 83 -8.25 0.81 -5.17
CA GLY A 83 -8.39 -0.63 -5.35
C GLY A 83 -7.31 -1.44 -4.64
N ALA A 84 -7.33 -2.76 -4.86
CA ALA A 84 -6.29 -3.64 -4.36
C ALA A 84 -4.95 -3.42 -5.08
N THR A 85 -3.84 -3.52 -4.35
CA THR A 85 -2.49 -3.47 -4.91
C THR A 85 -1.81 -4.82 -4.76
N THR A 86 -1.27 -5.35 -5.87
CA THR A 86 -0.42 -6.55 -5.88
C THR A 86 1.01 -6.15 -6.22
N VAL A 87 1.95 -6.47 -5.34
CA VAL A 87 3.39 -6.27 -5.57
C VAL A 87 4.04 -7.63 -5.76
N GLY A 88 4.49 -7.94 -6.98
CA GLY A 88 5.17 -9.20 -7.31
C GLY A 88 6.63 -9.29 -6.84
N GLY A 89 7.18 -8.20 -6.33
CA GLY A 89 8.54 -8.10 -5.81
C GLY A 89 8.57 -7.62 -4.36
N ILE A 90 9.65 -6.96 -3.98
CA ILE A 90 9.81 -6.38 -2.64
C ILE A 90 9.07 -5.04 -2.57
N LEU A 91 8.20 -4.86 -1.58
CA LEU A 91 7.72 -3.54 -1.18
C LEU A 91 8.68 -2.97 -0.14
N LYS A 92 9.37 -1.88 -0.47
CA LYS A 92 10.34 -1.21 0.40
C LYS A 92 9.86 0.22 0.67
N THR A 93 9.85 0.60 1.94
CA THR A 93 9.70 1.99 2.37
C THR A 93 11.06 2.49 2.85
N ASP A 94 11.49 3.66 2.37
CA ASP A 94 12.77 4.28 2.78
C ASP A 94 12.56 5.35 3.87
N ASP A 95 11.33 5.61 4.28
CA ASP A 95 11.00 6.47 5.41
C ASP A 95 11.49 5.80 6.71
N THR A 96 12.11 6.57 7.60
CA THR A 96 12.68 6.12 8.88
C THR A 96 11.88 6.57 10.09
N THR A 97 10.64 7.01 9.89
CA THR A 97 9.74 7.41 10.98
C THR A 97 9.41 6.21 11.86
N ALA A 98 9.79 6.30 13.15
CA ALA A 98 9.45 5.28 14.13
C ALA A 98 7.95 5.29 14.45
N ALA A 99 7.35 4.11 14.58
CA ALA A 99 5.98 3.98 15.02
C ALA A 99 5.90 4.07 16.56
N THR A 100 5.13 5.02 17.08
CA THR A 100 4.84 5.19 18.51
C THR A 100 3.35 5.06 18.83
N SER A 101 2.52 5.04 17.80
CA SER A 101 1.06 4.91 17.84
C SER A 101 0.54 4.16 16.62
N THR A 102 -0.76 4.02 16.49
CA THR A 102 -1.41 3.40 15.33
C THR A 102 -1.51 4.32 14.10
N THR A 103 -1.12 5.59 14.22
CA THR A 103 -1.28 6.63 13.19
C THR A 103 0.04 7.27 12.76
N ASP A 104 1.17 6.67 13.12
CA ASP A 104 2.51 7.10 12.73
C ASP A 104 3.37 5.91 12.26
N GLY A 105 4.58 6.18 11.81
CA GLY A 105 5.44 5.15 11.21
C GLY A 105 5.40 5.13 9.69
N SER A 106 6.42 4.53 9.10
CA SER A 106 6.62 4.51 7.64
C SER A 106 5.73 3.51 6.88
N LEU A 107 5.10 2.56 7.56
CA LEU A 107 4.06 1.68 7.03
C LEU A 107 2.88 1.67 8.01
N GLN A 108 1.72 2.12 7.56
CA GLN A 108 0.50 2.19 8.34
C GLN A 108 -0.59 1.32 7.71
N THR A 109 -1.36 0.59 8.54
CA THR A 109 -2.53 -0.18 8.11
C THR A 109 -3.69 0.11 9.06
N ASP A 110 -4.83 0.56 8.55
CA ASP A 110 -6.05 0.79 9.36
C ASP A 110 -6.75 -0.52 9.74
N GLY A 111 -6.42 -1.58 9.05
CA GLY A 111 -6.90 -2.94 9.31
C GLY A 111 -5.83 -3.84 9.89
N GLY A 112 -6.05 -5.15 9.84
CA GLY A 112 -5.08 -6.14 10.28
C GLY A 112 -3.94 -6.36 9.28
N LEU A 113 -2.77 -6.74 9.79
CA LEU A 113 -1.65 -7.24 9.00
C LEU A 113 -1.64 -8.77 9.05
N SER A 114 -1.64 -9.44 7.89
CA SER A 114 -1.48 -10.88 7.77
C SER A 114 -0.14 -11.22 7.11
N VAL A 115 0.67 -12.01 7.79
CA VAL A 115 1.96 -12.50 7.28
C VAL A 115 1.90 -14.01 7.22
N ALA A 116 2.05 -14.59 6.02
CA ALA A 116 1.91 -16.03 5.81
C ALA A 116 3.14 -16.85 6.25
N ALA A 117 4.29 -16.21 6.38
CA ALA A 117 5.55 -16.82 6.82
C ALA A 117 6.09 -16.11 8.07
N ASP A 118 7.36 -15.76 8.08
CA ASP A 118 8.02 -15.15 9.23
C ASP A 118 7.88 -13.63 9.23
N ALA A 119 7.79 -13.03 10.42
CA ALA A 119 7.96 -11.60 10.66
C ALA A 119 9.23 -11.39 11.49
N VAL A 120 10.17 -10.57 10.99
CA VAL A 120 11.41 -10.20 11.69
C VAL A 120 11.31 -8.74 12.10
N ILE A 121 11.32 -8.48 13.41
CA ILE A 121 11.28 -7.14 14.00
C ILE A 121 12.64 -6.86 14.60
N GLY A 122 13.33 -5.82 14.10
CA GLY A 122 14.72 -5.50 14.45
C GLY A 122 14.88 -4.73 15.75
N ASP A 123 13.78 -4.24 16.33
CA ASP A 123 13.75 -3.47 17.58
C ASP A 123 12.50 -3.89 18.39
N ASP A 124 11.71 -2.99 18.92
CA ASP A 124 10.61 -3.28 19.81
C ASP A 124 9.32 -3.68 19.07
N LEU A 125 8.49 -4.52 19.68
CA LEU A 125 7.12 -4.80 19.31
C LEU A 125 6.16 -4.25 20.37
N PHE A 126 5.36 -3.23 20.04
CA PHE A 126 4.37 -2.65 20.92
C PHE A 126 2.97 -3.25 20.69
N LEU A 127 2.39 -3.85 21.72
CA LEU A 127 0.99 -4.27 21.77
C LEU A 127 0.23 -3.32 22.71
N LEU A 128 -0.41 -2.30 22.15
CA LEU A 128 -0.87 -1.12 22.91
C LEU A 128 -2.26 -1.27 23.60
N SER A 129 -2.98 -2.37 23.37
CA SER A 129 -4.27 -2.60 24.01
C SER A 129 -4.12 -3.08 25.46
N ASP A 130 -4.93 -2.54 26.37
CA ASP A 130 -5.00 -3.01 27.77
C ASP A 130 -5.45 -4.46 27.95
N ALA A 131 -5.94 -5.09 26.90
CA ALA A 131 -6.26 -6.50 26.84
C ALA A 131 -5.55 -7.19 25.65
N ALA A 132 -4.34 -6.74 25.31
CA ALA A 132 -3.58 -7.32 24.21
C ALA A 132 -3.31 -8.79 24.45
N VAL A 133 -3.48 -9.61 23.41
CA VAL A 133 -3.31 -11.07 23.46
C VAL A 133 -2.31 -11.51 22.40
N GLN A 134 -1.28 -12.21 22.84
CA GLN A 134 -0.42 -13.01 21.97
C GLN A 134 -0.90 -14.45 22.00
N THR A 135 -1.20 -15.03 20.83
CA THR A 135 -1.80 -16.34 20.69
C THR A 135 -0.87 -17.31 19.99
N PHE A 136 -0.79 -18.53 20.45
CA PHE A 136 0.04 -19.60 19.91
C PHE A 136 -0.80 -20.82 19.55
N GLY A 137 -0.34 -21.58 18.54
CA GLY A 137 -1.00 -22.78 18.04
C GLY A 137 -2.07 -22.50 16.97
N ALA A 138 -2.33 -23.47 16.11
CA ALA A 138 -3.35 -23.38 15.06
C ALA A 138 -4.79 -23.32 15.64
N ASP A 139 -5.00 -23.96 16.76
CA ASP A 139 -6.26 -23.98 17.55
C ASP A 139 -6.35 -22.85 18.58
N LYS A 140 -5.27 -22.02 18.68
CA LYS A 140 -5.21 -20.83 19.56
C LYS A 140 -5.41 -21.15 21.04
N ASP A 141 -4.98 -22.30 21.49
CA ASP A 141 -5.21 -22.81 22.84
C ASP A 141 -4.27 -22.22 23.91
N VAL A 142 -3.12 -21.68 23.50
CA VAL A 142 -2.18 -21.00 24.41
C VAL A 142 -2.19 -19.50 24.15
N THR A 143 -2.45 -18.72 25.18
CA THR A 143 -2.45 -17.26 25.10
C THR A 143 -1.67 -16.60 26.23
N LEU A 144 -0.95 -15.52 25.89
CA LEU A 144 -0.35 -14.58 26.83
C LEU A 144 -1.11 -13.25 26.73
N THR A 145 -1.81 -12.89 27.78
CA THR A 145 -2.73 -11.74 27.80
C THR A 145 -2.19 -10.64 28.72
N HIS A 146 -2.18 -9.40 28.26
CA HIS A 146 -1.97 -8.25 29.13
C HIS A 146 -3.20 -8.03 30.02
N VAL A 147 -3.01 -8.07 31.33
CA VAL A 147 -4.03 -7.70 32.32
C VAL A 147 -3.67 -6.32 32.85
N ALA A 148 -4.50 -5.32 32.52
CA ALA A 148 -4.24 -3.91 32.82
C ALA A 148 -3.82 -3.71 34.29
N ASP A 149 -2.78 -2.91 34.50
CA ASP A 149 -2.19 -2.56 35.79
C ASP A 149 -1.75 -3.75 36.68
N THR A 150 -1.79 -4.99 36.16
CA THR A 150 -1.53 -6.22 36.94
C THR A 150 -0.33 -7.01 36.40
N GLY A 151 -0.31 -7.35 35.11
CA GLY A 151 0.79 -8.12 34.52
C GLY A 151 0.39 -8.94 33.30
N LEU A 152 1.09 -10.05 33.08
CA LEU A 152 0.84 -10.98 32.00
C LEU A 152 0.20 -12.26 32.52
N LEU A 153 -0.92 -12.67 31.93
CA LEU A 153 -1.64 -13.89 32.23
C LEU A 153 -1.40 -14.94 31.14
N LEU A 154 -0.79 -16.05 31.52
CA LEU A 154 -0.80 -17.28 30.73
C LEU A 154 -2.14 -18.01 31.04
N ASN A 155 -2.90 -18.36 30.01
CA ASN A 155 -4.25 -18.84 30.15
C ASN A 155 -4.35 -20.23 30.80
N SER A 156 -5.41 -20.47 31.53
CA SER A 156 -5.79 -21.79 32.12
C SER A 156 -4.65 -22.41 32.93
N THR A 157 -4.40 -23.71 32.73
CA THR A 157 -3.35 -24.51 33.40
C THR A 157 -2.10 -24.64 32.52
N MET A 158 -1.92 -23.78 31.55
CA MET A 158 -0.75 -23.77 30.67
C MET A 158 0.51 -23.48 31.47
N ALA A 159 1.66 -23.96 30.99
CA ALA A 159 2.91 -23.87 31.68
C ALA A 159 3.96 -23.11 30.86
N ILE A 160 4.83 -22.36 31.51
CA ILE A 160 6.13 -21.98 30.93
C ILE A 160 7.07 -23.15 31.16
N GLN A 161 7.53 -23.80 30.09
CA GLN A 161 8.41 -24.98 30.15
C GLN A 161 9.85 -24.57 29.85
N PHE A 162 10.78 -25.26 30.48
CA PHE A 162 12.24 -25.08 30.29
C PHE A 162 12.81 -26.42 29.86
N ASN A 163 13.50 -26.46 28.72
CA ASN A 163 14.17 -27.64 28.17
C ASN A 163 13.23 -28.80 27.79
N ASP A 164 12.39 -29.30 28.73
CA ASP A 164 11.38 -30.35 28.49
C ASP A 164 10.14 -30.16 29.39
N ALA A 165 9.13 -31.02 29.22
CA ALA A 165 7.84 -30.96 29.92
C ALA A 165 7.93 -31.23 31.43
N SER A 166 9.05 -31.74 31.95
CA SER A 166 9.24 -32.01 33.39
C SER A 166 9.77 -30.78 34.15
N GLN A 167 10.22 -29.76 33.44
CA GLN A 167 10.74 -28.51 34.00
C GLN A 167 9.78 -27.37 33.65
N PHE A 168 9.05 -26.87 34.62
CA PHE A 168 7.99 -25.89 34.34
C PHE A 168 7.64 -25.00 35.54
N ILE A 169 6.99 -23.88 35.20
CA ILE A 169 6.23 -23.05 36.13
C ILE A 169 4.77 -23.01 35.65
N LYS A 170 3.80 -23.35 36.46
CA LYS A 170 2.36 -23.27 36.16
C LYS A 170 1.50 -23.03 37.37
N GLY A 171 0.29 -22.47 37.18
CA GLY A 171 -0.77 -22.47 38.18
C GLY A 171 -1.69 -23.68 37.96
N SER A 172 -1.66 -24.67 38.84
CA SER A 172 -2.52 -25.87 38.75
C SER A 172 -3.94 -25.61 39.26
N SER A 173 -4.11 -24.61 40.09
CA SER A 173 -5.39 -24.11 40.59
C SER A 173 -5.27 -22.67 41.10
N ASN A 174 -6.40 -22.10 41.55
CA ASN A 174 -6.43 -20.71 42.04
C ASN A 174 -5.49 -20.40 43.22
N ALA A 175 -4.96 -21.41 43.91
CA ALA A 175 -4.12 -21.24 45.09
C ALA A 175 -2.77 -21.94 45.01
N ILE A 176 -2.46 -22.62 43.90
CA ILE A 176 -1.26 -23.44 43.77
C ILE A 176 -0.41 -22.97 42.61
N LEU A 177 0.84 -22.59 42.89
CA LEU A 177 1.90 -22.39 41.91
C LEU A 177 2.86 -23.58 41.97
N ASP A 178 2.92 -24.34 40.88
CA ASP A 178 3.84 -25.47 40.76
C ASP A 178 5.16 -25.02 40.10
N LEU A 179 6.25 -25.45 40.72
CA LEU A 179 7.56 -25.45 40.10
C LEU A 179 7.99 -26.90 39.92
N GLY A 180 8.05 -27.36 38.69
CA GLY A 180 8.47 -28.71 38.34
C GLY A 180 9.97 -28.74 37.93
N ALA A 181 10.70 -29.71 38.49
CA ALA A 181 12.01 -30.08 38.04
C ALA A 181 12.19 -31.58 38.27
N THR A 182 12.80 -32.29 37.34
CA THR A 182 13.28 -33.63 37.56
C THR A 182 14.65 -33.58 38.22
N ASP A 183 14.72 -34.09 39.39
CA ASP A 183 15.97 -34.32 40.08
C ASP A 183 16.73 -35.50 39.43
N LYS A 184 17.98 -35.32 39.05
CA LYS A 184 18.91 -36.38 38.65
C LYS A 184 20.12 -36.32 39.51
#